data_7e27aaa0d01e92b8a3455f1d01eb9f87
#
_entry.id   7e27aaa0d01e92b8a3455f1d01eb9f87
#
_cell.length_a   1.000
_cell.length_b   1.000
_cell.length_c   1.000
_cell.angle_alpha   90.00
_cell.angle_beta   90.00
_cell.angle_gamma   90.00
#
_symmetry.space_group_name_H-M   'P 1'
#
loop_
_entity.id
_entity.type
_entity.pdbx_description
1 polymer ?
#
loop_
_entity_poly.entity_id
_entity_poly.type
_entity_poly.pdbx_seq_one_letter_code
_entity_poly.pdbx_strand_id
1 'polypeptide(L)' 'MPHYADVVLPLAVPGAYTYRISPTLGENLVVGSRVVVPLGKSKRYTGIVIRLHD' A
#
# COMPACT_ATOMS: atom_id res chain seq x y z
N MET A 1 3.55 -11.33 -11.19
CA MET A 1 3.72 -10.13 -10.36
C MET A 1 2.41 -9.79 -9.67
N PRO A 2 2.44 -9.41 -8.40
CA PRO A 2 1.22 -8.97 -7.73
C PRO A 2 0.76 -7.62 -8.31
N HIS A 3 -0.55 -7.44 -8.37
CA HIS A 3 -1.16 -6.22 -8.89
C HIS A 3 -1.69 -5.31 -7.79
N TYR A 4 -1.82 -5.85 -6.58
CA TYR A 4 -2.40 -5.10 -5.45
C TYR A 4 -1.57 -5.28 -4.19
N ALA A 5 -1.56 -4.25 -3.37
CA ALA A 5 -0.93 -4.27 -2.06
C ALA A 5 -1.94 -3.85 -1.00
N ASP A 6 -2.01 -4.62 0.07
CA ASP A 6 -2.76 -4.23 1.25
C ASP A 6 -1.79 -3.50 2.18
N VAL A 7 -2.17 -2.28 2.56
CA VAL A 7 -1.31 -1.35 3.28
C VAL A 7 -1.98 -0.91 4.57
N VAL A 8 -1.25 -1.03 5.67
CA VAL A 8 -1.69 -0.50 6.96
C VAL A 8 -1.21 0.94 7.09
N LEU A 9 -2.12 1.84 7.42
CA LEU A 9 -1.86 3.25 7.57
C LEU A 9 -1.83 3.67 9.04
N PRO A 10 -1.11 4.74 9.40
CA PRO A 10 -1.03 5.23 10.78
C PRO A 10 -2.28 6.02 11.15
N LEU A 11 -3.44 5.38 11.06
CA LEU A 11 -4.73 5.98 11.34
C LEU A 11 -5.45 5.16 12.41
N ALA A 12 -6.36 5.80 13.11
CA ALA A 12 -7.15 5.13 14.14
C ALA A 12 -8.20 4.15 13.58
N VAL A 13 -8.34 4.09 12.27
CA VAL A 13 -9.28 3.19 11.62
C VAL A 13 -8.65 1.81 11.49
N PRO A 14 -9.29 0.73 11.97
CA PRO A 14 -8.73 -0.61 11.85
C PRO A 14 -8.79 -1.12 10.41
N GLY A 15 -7.88 -2.04 10.09
CA GLY A 15 -7.85 -2.70 8.80
C GLY A 15 -6.78 -2.12 7.87
N ALA A 16 -6.69 -2.75 6.71
CA ALA A 16 -5.75 -2.35 5.67
C ALA A 16 -6.52 -1.80 4.48
N TYR A 17 -5.85 -0.95 3.72
CA TYR A 17 -6.39 -0.43 2.46
C TYR A 17 -5.68 -1.12 1.30
N THR A 18 -6.43 -1.46 0.27
CA THR A 18 -5.90 -2.11 -0.93
C THR A 18 -5.62 -1.08 -2.00
N TYR A 19 -4.39 -1.09 -2.50
CA TYR A 19 -3.94 -0.18 -3.55
C TYR A 19 -3.46 -0.97 -4.76
N ARG A 20 -3.71 -0.41 -5.93
CA ARG A 20 -3.19 -0.96 -7.17
C ARG A 20 -1.71 -0.61 -7.29
N ILE A 21 -0.91 -1.57 -7.74
CA ILE A 21 0.53 -1.39 -7.90
C ILE A 21 0.86 -1.28 -9.38
N SER A 22 1.66 -0.26 -9.74
CA SER A 22 2.20 -0.20 -11.10
C SER A 22 3.23 -1.31 -11.29
N PRO A 23 3.39 -1.85 -12.51
CA PRO A 23 4.39 -2.90 -12.74
C PRO A 23 5.80 -2.50 -12.35
N THR A 24 6.18 -1.27 -12.59
CA THR A 24 7.51 -0.77 -12.25
C THR A 24 7.75 -0.77 -10.75
N LEU A 25 6.78 -0.29 -9.98
CA LEU A 25 6.89 -0.27 -8.52
C LEU A 25 6.84 -1.69 -7.95
N GLY A 26 6.00 -2.55 -8.52
CA GLY A 26 5.81 -3.92 -8.04
C GLY A 26 7.05 -4.78 -8.09
N GLU A 27 8.00 -4.48 -8.97
CA GLU A 27 9.22 -5.26 -9.08
C GLU A 27 10.06 -5.26 -7.81
N ASN A 28 10.01 -4.17 -7.04
CA ASN A 28 10.82 -4.01 -5.84
C ASN A 28 10.01 -4.01 -4.55
N LEU A 29 8.70 -4.17 -4.65
CA LEU A 29 7.84 -4.09 -3.50
C LEU A 29 7.74 -5.45 -2.81
N VAL A 30 7.93 -5.46 -1.50
CA VAL A 30 7.82 -6.67 -0.68
C VAL A 30 6.99 -6.37 0.55
N VAL A 31 6.49 -7.43 1.19
CA VAL A 31 5.82 -7.30 2.49
C VAL A 31 6.80 -6.68 3.48
N GLY A 32 6.35 -5.66 4.18
CA GLY A 32 7.20 -4.86 5.06
C GLY A 32 7.70 -3.57 4.44
N SER A 33 7.54 -3.39 3.13
CA SER A 33 7.92 -2.16 2.46
C SER A 33 7.12 -0.98 2.98
N ARG A 34 7.79 0.18 3.09
CA ARG A 34 7.13 1.45 3.37
C ARG A 34 6.74 2.10 2.06
N VAL A 35 5.49 2.55 2.00
CA VAL A 35 4.98 3.19 0.78
C VAL A 35 4.22 4.45 1.16
N VAL A 36 4.25 5.42 0.26
CA VAL A 36 3.42 6.62 0.41
C VAL A 36 2.20 6.43 -0.46
N VAL A 37 1.03 6.50 0.14
CA VAL A 37 -0.24 6.27 -0.56
C VAL A 37 -1.19 7.43 -0.37
N PRO A 38 -2.04 7.70 -1.37
CA PRO A 38 -3.08 8.70 -1.23
C PRO A 38 -4.25 8.17 -0.41
N LEU A 39 -4.86 9.04 0.38
CA LEU A 39 -6.11 8.73 1.04
C LEU A 39 -6.97 9.98 0.99
N GLY A 40 -8.10 9.89 0.31
CA GLY A 40 -8.92 11.05 0.02
C GLY A 40 -8.30 11.90 -1.09
N LYS A 41 -8.74 13.14 -1.19
CA LYS A 41 -8.38 14.00 -2.32
C LYS A 41 -7.06 14.73 -2.16
N SER A 42 -6.60 14.95 -0.93
CA SER A 42 -5.47 15.84 -0.70
C SER A 42 -4.47 15.33 0.33
N LYS A 43 -4.69 14.15 0.86
CA LYS A 43 -3.82 13.60 1.91
C LYS A 43 -3.03 12.42 1.41
N ARG A 44 -1.80 12.31 1.90
CA ARG A 44 -0.92 11.17 1.66
C ARG A 44 -0.36 10.69 2.97
N TYR A 45 -0.21 9.38 3.08
CA TYR A 45 0.30 8.75 4.29
C TYR A 45 1.38 7.75 3.93
N THR A 46 2.35 7.59 4.81
CA THR A 46 3.30 6.50 4.72
C THR A 46 2.70 5.29 5.43
N GLY A 47 2.59 4.20 4.72
CA GLY A 47 2.06 2.95 5.25
C GLY A 47 3.02 1.80 5.09
N ILE A 48 2.64 0.65 5.65
CA ILE A 48 3.43 -0.58 5.57
C ILE A 48 2.64 -1.61 4.77
N VAL A 49 3.29 -2.20 3.79
CA VAL A 49 2.70 -3.29 3.01
C VAL A 49 2.66 -4.55 3.86
N ILE A 50 1.47 -5.12 4.03
CA ILE A 50 1.28 -6.35 4.80
C ILE A 50 0.93 -7.54 3.94
N ARG A 51 0.50 -7.32 2.70
CA ARG A 51 0.13 -8.39 1.78
C ARG A 51 0.24 -7.90 0.34
N LEU A 52 0.73 -8.78 -0.50
CA LEU A 52 0.76 -8.56 -1.96
C LEU A 52 -0.09 -9.64 -2.62
N HIS A 53 -0.94 -9.25 -3.57
CA HIS A 53 -1.84 -10.22 -4.21
C HIS A 53 -2.32 -9.72 -5.58
N ASP A 54 -2.96 -10.61 -6.31
CA ASP A 54 -3.56 -10.30 -7.61
C ASP A 54 -5.02 -9.86 -7.50
#